data_9113f0af747e7f10eb66192f0fbb1c4b
#
_entry.id   9113f0af747e7f10eb66192f0fbb1c4b
#
_cell.length_a   1.000
_cell.length_b   1.000
_cell.length_c   1.000
_cell.angle_alpha   90.00
_cell.angle_beta   90.00
_cell.angle_gamma   90.00
#
_symmetry.space_group_name_H-M   'P 1'
#
loop_
_entity.id
_entity.type
_entity.pdbx_description
1 polymer ?
#
loop_
_entity_poly.entity_id
_entity_poly.type
_entity_poly.pdbx_seq_one_letter_code
_entity_poly.pdbx_strand_id
1 'polypeptide(L)'
;NVSSVTGPRAFPNVLAYCVSKAAVDQLTRCSALELAPKGVRVNAVNPGVVVTNLHKRSGMDEEKYEKFLEHSKTTHPLGRAGKPIEVAELIYFLASDKAEWITGATYEIDGGRAQTCAR
;
A
#
# COMPACT_ATOMS: atom_id res chain seq x y z
N ASN A 1 -7.84 -2.38 -5.78
CA ASN A 1 -7.09 -3.33 -4.96
C ASN A 1 -6.27 -2.60 -3.87
N VAL A 2 -6.04 -3.28 -2.75
CA VAL A 2 -5.14 -2.77 -1.69
C VAL A 2 -3.92 -3.68 -1.61
N SER A 3 -2.81 -3.19 -2.12
CA SER A 3 -1.50 -3.84 -2.06
C SER A 3 -0.69 -3.34 -0.85
N SER A 4 0.58 -3.06 -1.02
CA SER A 4 1.50 -2.56 0.02
C SER A 4 2.75 -2.00 -0.64
N VAL A 5 3.49 -1.15 0.09
CA VAL A 5 4.87 -0.78 -0.26
C VAL A 5 5.78 -2.01 -0.45
N THR A 6 5.39 -3.17 0.12
CA THR A 6 6.10 -4.44 -0.05
C THR A 6 5.80 -5.14 -1.37
N GLY A 7 4.85 -4.67 -2.17
CA GLY A 7 4.62 -5.16 -3.53
C GLY A 7 5.81 -4.87 -4.45
N PRO A 8 6.19 -3.59 -4.62
CA PRO A 8 7.34 -3.22 -5.45
C PRO A 8 8.69 -3.38 -4.74
N ARG A 9 8.75 -3.47 -3.41
CA ARG A 9 10.01 -3.51 -2.64
C ARG A 9 10.09 -4.71 -1.71
N ALA A 10 11.31 -5.26 -1.61
CA ALA A 10 11.62 -6.35 -0.69
C ALA A 10 11.91 -5.82 0.73
N PHE A 11 11.42 -6.54 1.73
CA PHE A 11 11.71 -6.32 3.14
C PHE A 11 12.10 -7.64 3.81
N PRO A 12 13.09 -7.65 4.71
CA PRO A 12 13.48 -8.86 5.43
C PRO A 12 12.36 -9.37 6.34
N ASN A 13 12.35 -10.68 6.58
CA ASN A 13 11.45 -11.37 7.51
C ASN A 13 9.95 -11.37 7.14
N VAL A 14 9.59 -10.92 5.92
CA VAL A 14 8.19 -10.89 5.43
C VAL A 14 8.07 -11.42 4.00
N LEU A 15 8.85 -12.46 3.64
CA LEU A 15 8.90 -13.02 2.29
C LEU A 15 7.51 -13.33 1.72
N ALA A 16 6.72 -14.14 2.42
CA ALA A 16 5.40 -14.55 1.93
C ALA A 16 4.46 -13.35 1.72
N TYR A 17 4.53 -12.36 2.60
CA TYR A 17 3.76 -11.13 2.48
C TYR A 17 4.21 -10.31 1.26
N CYS A 18 5.50 -10.10 1.05
CA CYS A 18 6.03 -9.41 -0.13
C CYS A 18 5.57 -10.10 -1.43
N VAL A 19 5.70 -11.44 -1.51
CA VAL A 19 5.26 -12.21 -2.67
C VAL A 19 3.76 -12.03 -2.92
N SER A 20 2.93 -12.12 -1.86
CA SER A 20 1.49 -11.95 -1.98
C SER A 20 1.11 -10.56 -2.50
N LYS A 21 1.81 -9.50 -2.06
CA LYS A 21 1.53 -8.12 -2.48
C LYS A 21 2.06 -7.82 -3.87
N ALA A 22 3.20 -8.38 -4.27
CA ALA A 22 3.68 -8.34 -5.65
C ALA A 22 2.69 -9.04 -6.61
N ALA A 23 2.08 -10.15 -6.17
CA ALA A 23 1.02 -10.82 -6.94
C ALA A 23 -0.23 -9.94 -7.09
N VAL A 24 -0.64 -9.19 -6.06
CA VAL A 24 -1.76 -8.22 -6.15
C VAL A 24 -1.44 -7.11 -7.16
N ASP A 25 -0.20 -6.60 -7.18
CA ASP A 25 0.20 -5.58 -8.15
C ASP A 25 0.17 -6.13 -9.58
N GLN A 26 0.63 -7.35 -9.80
CA GLN A 26 0.58 -7.96 -11.13
C GLN A 26 -0.85 -8.33 -11.54
N LEU A 27 -1.67 -8.85 -10.61
CA LEU A 27 -3.09 -9.09 -10.83
C LEU A 27 -3.80 -7.81 -11.27
N THR A 28 -3.50 -6.67 -10.64
CA THR A 28 -4.06 -5.36 -10.99
C THR A 28 -3.77 -5.01 -12.45
N ARG A 29 -2.52 -5.18 -12.90
CA ARG A 29 -2.11 -4.88 -14.28
C ARG A 29 -2.79 -5.80 -15.31
N CYS A 30 -2.79 -7.10 -15.04
CA CYS A 30 -3.42 -8.08 -15.93
C CYS A 30 -4.93 -7.84 -16.03
N SER A 31 -5.62 -7.68 -14.88
CA SER A 31 -7.06 -7.43 -14.87
C SER A 31 -7.43 -6.10 -15.55
N ALA A 32 -6.58 -5.07 -15.43
CA ALA A 32 -6.80 -3.80 -16.13
C ALA A 32 -6.81 -3.99 -17.65
N LEU A 33 -5.86 -4.76 -18.19
CA LEU A 33 -5.81 -5.04 -19.64
C LEU A 33 -6.99 -5.88 -20.10
N GLU A 34 -7.34 -6.93 -19.35
CA GLU A 34 -8.42 -7.84 -19.73
C GLU A 34 -9.81 -7.21 -19.63
N LEU A 35 -10.00 -6.26 -18.70
CA LEU A 35 -11.30 -5.65 -18.44
C LEU A 35 -11.49 -4.28 -19.13
N ALA A 36 -10.44 -3.68 -19.66
CA ALA A 36 -10.51 -2.40 -20.35
C ALA A 36 -11.54 -2.39 -21.49
N PRO A 37 -11.66 -3.45 -22.36
CA PRO A 37 -12.69 -3.48 -23.41
C PRO A 37 -14.12 -3.47 -22.87
N LYS A 38 -14.32 -3.78 -21.59
CA LYS A 38 -15.62 -3.74 -20.91
C LYS A 38 -15.87 -2.41 -20.17
N GLY A 39 -14.98 -1.43 -20.32
CA GLY A 39 -15.06 -0.16 -19.62
C GLY A 39 -14.76 -0.25 -18.11
N VAL A 40 -14.12 -1.32 -17.65
CA VAL A 40 -13.76 -1.50 -16.24
C VAL A 40 -12.32 -1.07 -16.00
N ARG A 41 -12.12 -0.18 -15.05
CA ARG A 41 -10.80 0.25 -14.59
C ARG A 41 -10.39 -0.56 -13.36
N VAL A 42 -9.12 -0.95 -13.31
CA VAL A 42 -8.54 -1.68 -12.17
C VAL A 42 -7.24 -1.01 -11.76
N ASN A 43 -7.18 -0.52 -10.53
CA ASN A 43 -6.01 0.13 -9.97
C ASN A 43 -5.70 -0.43 -8.58
N ALA A 44 -4.51 -0.19 -8.08
CA ALA A 44 -4.12 -0.55 -6.72
C ALA A 44 -3.49 0.63 -5.98
N VAL A 45 -3.63 0.62 -4.67
CA VAL A 45 -2.88 1.48 -3.76
C VAL A 45 -1.85 0.65 -3.00
N ASN A 46 -0.66 1.21 -2.77
CA ASN A 46 0.47 0.59 -2.08
C ASN A 46 0.80 1.39 -0.81
N PRO A 47 0.04 1.18 0.29
CA PRO A 47 0.28 1.91 1.53
C PRO A 47 1.62 1.53 2.16
N GLY A 48 2.26 2.51 2.82
CA GLY A 48 3.28 2.29 3.81
C GLY A 48 2.67 1.80 5.14
N VAL A 49 3.31 2.17 6.27
CA VAL A 49 2.73 1.91 7.59
C VAL A 49 1.56 2.86 7.83
N VAL A 50 0.40 2.27 8.11
CA VAL A 50 -0.84 3.00 8.41
C VAL A 50 -1.34 2.60 9.79
N VAL A 51 -1.75 3.58 10.61
CA VAL A 51 -2.26 3.34 11.97
C VAL A 51 -3.59 2.61 11.89
N THR A 52 -3.57 1.29 12.10
CA THR A 52 -4.74 0.41 12.05
C THR A 52 -4.61 -0.73 13.06
N ASN A 53 -5.66 -1.51 13.21
CA ASN A 53 -5.63 -2.71 14.06
C ASN A 53 -4.95 -3.93 13.39
N LEU A 54 -4.41 -3.80 12.18
CA LEU A 54 -3.83 -4.92 11.42
C LEU A 54 -2.73 -5.64 12.20
N HIS A 55 -1.76 -4.90 12.71
CA HIS A 55 -0.62 -5.47 13.43
C HIS A 55 -1.03 -6.08 14.78
N LYS A 56 -1.99 -5.46 15.47
CA LYS A 56 -2.55 -6.00 16.72
C LYS A 56 -3.29 -7.33 16.46
N ARG A 57 -4.06 -7.42 15.39
CA ARG A 57 -4.76 -8.65 14.98
C ARG A 57 -3.81 -9.76 14.54
N SER A 58 -2.61 -9.43 14.09
CA SER A 58 -1.55 -10.40 13.76
C SER A 58 -0.72 -10.83 14.96
N GLY A 59 -1.10 -10.46 16.19
CA GLY A 59 -0.46 -10.89 17.42
C GLY A 59 0.58 -9.94 18.00
N MET A 60 0.70 -8.73 17.46
CA MET A 60 1.59 -7.70 18.03
C MET A 60 0.96 -7.11 19.28
N ASP A 61 1.67 -7.19 20.42
CA ASP A 61 1.26 -6.54 21.66
C ASP A 61 1.36 -5.00 21.58
N GLU A 62 0.75 -4.30 22.55
CA GLU A 62 0.66 -2.83 22.52
C GLU A 62 2.04 -2.18 22.57
N GLU A 63 2.96 -2.66 23.41
CA GLU A 63 4.31 -2.08 23.54
C GLU A 63 5.11 -2.21 22.24
N LYS A 64 5.05 -3.39 21.61
CA LYS A 64 5.69 -3.61 20.30
C LYS A 64 5.07 -2.75 19.21
N TYR A 65 3.75 -2.56 19.25
CA TYR A 65 3.05 -1.73 18.29
C TYR A 65 3.45 -0.26 18.41
N GLU A 66 3.55 0.28 19.62
CA GLU A 66 4.04 1.64 19.86
C GLU A 66 5.47 1.83 19.35
N LYS A 67 6.37 0.90 19.66
CA LYS A 67 7.76 0.91 19.13
C LYS A 67 7.79 0.84 17.61
N PHE A 68 6.91 0.06 17.01
CA PHE A 68 6.78 -0.04 15.56
C PHE A 68 6.32 1.28 14.93
N LEU A 69 5.34 1.96 15.52
CA LEU A 69 4.89 3.27 15.06
C LEU A 69 5.98 4.34 15.26
N GLU A 70 6.69 4.31 16.39
CA GLU A 70 7.81 5.24 16.61
C GLU A 70 8.93 5.02 15.58
N HIS A 71 9.29 3.76 15.32
CA HIS A 71 10.24 3.43 14.26
C HIS A 71 9.77 3.92 12.88
N SER A 72 8.46 3.94 12.63
CA SER A 72 7.91 4.42 11.37
C SER A 72 8.25 5.89 11.09
N LYS A 73 8.48 6.70 12.12
CA LYS A 73 8.89 8.11 11.97
C LYS A 73 10.28 8.24 11.32
N THR A 74 11.13 7.26 11.51
CA THR A 74 12.49 7.25 10.94
C THR A 74 12.55 6.62 9.55
N THR A 75 11.59 5.74 9.22
CA THR A 75 11.58 5.01 7.96
C THR A 75 10.71 5.64 6.87
N HIS A 76 9.85 6.57 7.24
CA HIS A 76 9.03 7.34 6.30
C HIS A 76 9.55 8.77 6.22
N PRO A 77 9.96 9.28 5.05
CA PRO A 77 10.45 10.66 4.88
C PRO A 77 9.53 11.74 5.42
N LEU A 78 8.19 11.53 5.38
CA LEU A 78 7.23 12.45 6.00
C LEU A 78 7.20 12.40 7.53
N GLY A 79 8.05 11.59 8.17
CA GLY A 79 8.26 11.57 9.63
C GLY A 79 7.11 10.97 10.44
N ARG A 80 6.21 10.22 9.83
CA ARG A 80 5.06 9.61 10.51
C ARG A 80 4.48 8.41 9.77
N ALA A 81 3.73 7.59 10.47
CA ALA A 81 2.81 6.65 9.84
C ALA A 81 1.61 7.37 9.20
N GLY A 82 1.01 6.77 8.20
CA GLY A 82 -0.20 7.25 7.55
C GLY A 82 -1.45 7.05 8.41
N LYS A 83 -2.52 7.75 8.05
CA LYS A 83 -3.85 7.57 8.62
C LYS A 83 -4.75 6.80 7.64
N PRO A 84 -5.69 5.96 8.09
CA PRO A 84 -6.62 5.25 7.21
C PRO A 84 -7.35 6.15 6.22
N ILE A 85 -7.74 7.35 6.67
CA ILE A 85 -8.44 8.31 5.82
C ILE A 85 -7.61 8.76 4.62
N GLU A 86 -6.29 8.88 4.77
CA GLU A 86 -5.41 9.30 3.67
C GLU A 86 -5.40 8.25 2.55
N VAL A 87 -5.44 6.97 2.92
CA VAL A 87 -5.56 5.87 1.95
C VAL A 87 -6.96 5.83 1.33
N ALA A 88 -7.99 6.05 2.14
CA ALA A 88 -9.38 6.05 1.69
C ALA A 88 -9.66 7.17 0.67
N GLU A 89 -9.11 8.37 0.86
CA GLU A 89 -9.23 9.48 -0.10
C GLU A 89 -8.63 9.14 -1.47
N LEU A 90 -7.47 8.49 -1.49
CA LEU A 90 -6.88 8.04 -2.75
C LEU A 90 -7.74 6.96 -3.42
N ILE A 91 -8.27 6.01 -2.65
CA ILE A 91 -9.17 4.97 -3.17
C ILE A 91 -10.44 5.63 -3.74
N TYR A 92 -11.01 6.59 -3.03
CA TYR A 92 -12.20 7.33 -3.47
C TYR A 92 -11.94 8.07 -4.79
N PHE A 93 -10.81 8.78 -4.90
CA PHE A 93 -10.40 9.43 -6.15
C PHE A 93 -10.29 8.43 -7.30
N LEU A 94 -9.57 7.32 -7.09
CA LEU A 94 -9.37 6.30 -8.12
C LEU A 94 -10.67 5.60 -8.54
N ALA A 95 -11.65 5.50 -7.64
CA ALA A 95 -12.96 4.92 -7.93
C ALA A 95 -13.92 5.90 -8.61
N SER A 96 -13.65 7.20 -8.58
CA SER A 96 -14.52 8.25 -9.14
C SER A 96 -14.28 8.47 -10.63
N ASP A 97 -15.20 9.21 -11.25
CA ASP A 97 -15.09 9.64 -12.66
C ASP A 97 -13.91 10.60 -12.91
N LYS A 98 -13.37 11.23 -11.86
CA LYS A 98 -12.17 12.07 -11.96
C LYS A 98 -10.92 11.29 -12.36
N ALA A 99 -10.94 9.97 -12.22
CA ALA A 99 -9.86 9.07 -12.58
C ALA A 99 -10.19 8.19 -13.81
N GLU A 100 -11.08 8.63 -14.69
CA GLU A 100 -11.58 7.82 -15.82
C GLU A 100 -10.47 7.39 -16.80
N TRP A 101 -9.36 8.13 -16.86
CA TRP A 101 -8.20 7.81 -17.72
C TRP A 101 -7.10 7.05 -16.98
N ILE A 102 -7.39 6.48 -15.79
CA ILE A 102 -6.43 5.77 -14.96
C ILE A 102 -6.85 4.31 -14.82
N THR A 103 -6.07 3.39 -15.38
CA THR A 103 -6.22 1.94 -15.19
C THR A 103 -4.87 1.23 -15.23
N GLY A 104 -4.71 0.12 -14.53
CA GLY A 104 -3.48 -0.66 -14.43
C GLY A 104 -2.38 -0.04 -13.56
N ALA A 105 -2.67 1.06 -12.89
CA ALA A 105 -1.70 1.77 -12.07
C ALA A 105 -1.66 1.23 -10.64
N THR A 106 -0.46 1.28 -10.04
CA THR A 106 -0.21 1.01 -8.63
C THR A 106 0.34 2.28 -8.00
N TYR A 107 -0.36 2.82 -6.99
CA TYR A 107 -0.04 4.12 -6.39
C TYR A 107 0.54 3.94 -5.00
N GLU A 108 1.78 4.36 -4.83
CA GLU A 108 2.42 4.44 -3.52
C GLU A 108 1.76 5.55 -2.70
N ILE A 109 1.31 5.20 -1.49
CA ILE A 109 0.81 6.12 -0.48
C ILE A 109 1.46 5.75 0.86
N ASP A 110 2.74 6.06 0.96
CA ASP A 110 3.66 5.47 1.92
C ASP A 110 4.55 6.49 2.65
N GLY A 111 4.26 7.78 2.51
CA GLY A 111 5.07 8.85 3.09
C GLY A 111 6.49 8.89 2.55
N GLY A 112 6.71 8.38 1.34
CA GLY A 112 8.02 8.32 0.67
C GLY A 112 8.88 7.12 1.06
N ARG A 113 8.34 6.14 1.79
CA ARG A 113 9.10 4.97 2.26
C ARG A 113 9.71 4.17 1.12
N ALA A 114 9.02 4.02 0.01
CA ALA A 114 9.51 3.29 -1.16
C ALA A 114 10.76 3.94 -1.78
N GLN A 115 10.97 5.23 -1.57
CA GLN A 115 12.09 6.00 -2.11
C GLN A 115 13.33 5.96 -1.21
N THR A 116 13.23 5.40 0.00
CA THR A 116 14.36 5.32 0.93
C THR A 116 15.11 4.00 0.80
N CYS A 117 16.43 4.01 1.09
CA CYS A 117 17.13 2.78 1.44
C CYS A 117 16.64 2.30 2.81
N ALA A 118 16.32 1.03 2.95
CA ALA A 118 16.08 0.43 4.26
C ALA A 118 17.37 0.57 5.09
N ARG A 119 17.34 1.35 6.13
CA ARG A 119 18.41 1.46 7.15
C ARG A 119 17.93 0.85 8.44
#